data_de21da22c148b93f7b82abdbe4f29fd0
#
_entry.id   de21da22c148b93f7b82abdbe4f29fd0
#
_cell.length_a   1.000
_cell.length_b   1.000
_cell.length_c   1.000
_cell.angle_alpha   90.00
_cell.angle_beta   90.00
_cell.angle_gamma   90.00
#
_symmetry.space_group_name_H-M   'P 1'
#
loop_
_entity.id
_entity.type
_entity.pdbx_description
1 polymer ?
#
loop_
_entity_poly.entity_id
_entity_poly.type
_entity_poly.pdbx_seq_one_letter_code
_entity_poly.pdbx_strand_id
1 'polypeptide(L)' 'MLYHIKIKPGNGIPSKAPFWLGGDSEEDIYKILKRKHKLNKQDVEWIKQETPPFA' A
#
# COMPACT_ATOMS: atom_id res chain seq x y z
N MET A 1 -1.89 -10.96 -7.67
CA MET A 1 -2.24 -9.65 -8.21
C MET A 1 -1.39 -8.56 -7.59
N LEU A 2 -1.05 -7.56 -8.37
CA LEU A 2 -0.25 -6.46 -7.87
C LEU A 2 -1.12 -5.26 -7.55
N TYR A 3 -0.79 -4.60 -6.45
CA TYR A 3 -1.50 -3.41 -6.00
C TYR A 3 -0.52 -2.26 -5.89
N HIS A 4 -0.94 -1.12 -6.38
CA HIS A 4 -0.17 0.12 -6.31
C HIS A 4 -0.71 0.94 -5.15
N ILE A 5 0.15 1.32 -4.21
CA ILE A 5 -0.27 1.89 -2.94
C ILE A 5 0.45 3.19 -2.67
N LYS A 6 -0.29 4.19 -2.23
CA LYS A 6 0.25 5.47 -1.79
C LYS A 6 -0.11 5.66 -0.32
N ILE A 7 0.88 5.96 0.51
CA ILE A 7 0.68 6.21 1.94
C ILE A 7 0.57 7.70 2.18
N LYS A 8 -0.39 8.08 3.03
CA LYS A 8 -0.57 9.49 3.41
C LYS A 8 0.59 9.96 4.28
N PRO A 9 1.10 11.17 4.06
CA PRO A 9 1.98 11.79 5.04
C PRO A 9 1.17 12.11 6.29
N GLY A 10 1.75 11.93 7.46
CA GLY A 10 1.04 12.20 8.70
C GLY A 10 1.94 12.02 9.90
N ASN A 11 1.35 12.03 11.08
CA ASN A 11 2.02 12.01 12.39
C ASN A 11 3.24 11.07 12.46
N GLY A 12 4.42 11.62 12.15
CA GLY A 12 5.65 10.85 12.18
C GLY A 12 5.87 9.95 10.98
N ILE A 13 4.93 9.92 10.03
CA ILE A 13 5.07 9.12 8.81
C ILE A 13 5.48 10.03 7.67
N PRO A 14 6.68 9.87 7.13
CA PRO A 14 7.11 10.69 6.00
C PRO A 14 6.33 10.32 4.74
N SER A 15 6.14 11.30 3.85
CA SER A 15 5.52 11.05 2.56
C SER A 15 6.42 10.12 1.76
N LYS A 16 5.86 9.05 1.25
CA LYS A 16 6.60 8.07 0.45
C LYS A 16 6.05 8.02 -0.96
N ALA A 17 6.94 7.75 -1.91
CA ALA A 17 6.51 7.48 -3.27
C ALA A 17 5.64 6.22 -3.30
N PRO A 18 4.71 6.13 -4.24
CA PRO A 18 3.89 4.93 -4.38
C PRO A 18 4.76 3.69 -4.59
N PHE A 19 4.31 2.57 -4.06
CA PHE A 19 5.03 1.32 -4.21
C PHE A 19 4.06 0.17 -4.51
N TRP A 20 4.61 -0.99 -4.88
CA TRP A 20 3.83 -2.14 -5.29
C TRP A 20 3.90 -3.25 -4.26
N LEU A 21 2.76 -3.90 -4.00
CA LEU A 21 2.70 -5.09 -3.16
C LEU A 21 1.86 -6.16 -3.86
N GLY A 22 2.26 -7.42 -3.69
CA GLY A 22 1.52 -8.54 -4.22
C GLY A 22 0.57 -9.12 -3.18
N GLY A 23 -0.62 -9.49 -3.59
CA GLY A 23 -1.61 -10.13 -2.73
C GLY A 23 -2.81 -10.58 -3.53
N ASP A 24 -3.69 -11.36 -2.90
CA ASP A 24 -4.88 -11.87 -3.56
C ASP A 24 -6.04 -10.88 -3.51
N SER A 25 -6.02 -9.98 -2.54
CA SER A 25 -7.08 -8.99 -2.37
C SER A 25 -6.54 -7.78 -1.62
N GLU A 26 -7.34 -6.71 -1.58
CA GLU A 26 -6.97 -5.53 -0.82
C GLU A 26 -6.78 -5.84 0.66
N GLU A 27 -7.58 -6.75 1.20
CA GLU A 27 -7.44 -7.14 2.60
C GLU A 27 -6.06 -7.72 2.88
N ASP A 28 -5.54 -8.52 1.97
CA ASP A 28 -4.20 -9.08 2.11
C ASP A 28 -3.16 -7.99 2.12
N ILE A 29 -3.35 -6.96 1.29
CA ILE A 29 -2.44 -5.82 1.23
C ILE A 29 -2.47 -5.06 2.56
N TYR A 30 -3.65 -4.82 3.11
CA TYR A 30 -3.76 -4.15 4.41
C TYR A 30 -3.13 -4.95 5.53
N LYS A 31 -3.25 -6.27 5.48
CA LYS A 31 -2.58 -7.15 6.46
C LYS A 31 -1.07 -7.02 6.37
N ILE A 32 -0.53 -6.98 5.16
CA ILE A 32 0.91 -6.81 4.95
C ILE A 32 1.37 -5.45 5.47
N LEU A 33 0.62 -4.40 5.16
CA LEU A 33 0.95 -3.05 5.62
C LEU A 33 0.97 -2.98 7.14
N LYS A 34 0.00 -3.58 7.79
CA LYS A 34 -0.07 -3.58 9.24
C LYS A 34 1.07 -4.40 9.85
N ARG A 35 1.35 -5.56 9.28
CA ARG A 35 2.33 -6.49 9.81
C ARG A 35 3.77 -6.04 9.58
N LYS A 36 4.09 -5.64 8.35
CA LYS A 36 5.45 -5.29 7.98
C LYS A 36 5.78 -3.82 8.12
N HIS A 37 4.80 -2.95 7.86
CA HIS A 37 5.02 -1.51 7.85
C HIS A 37 4.36 -0.79 9.02
N LYS A 38 3.58 -1.53 9.81
CA LYS A 38 2.86 -1.00 10.97
C LYS A 38 1.94 0.15 10.60
N LEU A 39 1.32 0.05 9.41
CA LEU A 39 0.41 1.05 8.90
C LEU A 39 -1.02 0.54 8.98
N ASN A 40 -1.94 1.44 9.29
CA ASN A 40 -3.36 1.12 9.33
C ASN A 40 -4.02 1.48 8.01
N LYS A 41 -5.24 0.98 7.81
CA LYS A 41 -6.01 1.27 6.61
C LYS A 41 -6.18 2.78 6.40
N GLN A 42 -6.36 3.53 7.48
CA GLN A 42 -6.52 4.98 7.43
C GLN A 42 -5.26 5.72 7.01
N ASP A 43 -4.10 5.07 7.08
CA ASP A 43 -2.83 5.67 6.67
C ASP A 43 -2.62 5.58 5.16
N VAL A 44 -3.46 4.83 4.47
CA VAL A 44 -3.36 4.65 3.03
C VAL A 44 -4.14 5.74 2.33
N GLU A 45 -3.46 6.50 1.45
CA GLU A 45 -4.12 7.54 0.68
C GLU A 45 -4.97 6.93 -0.43
N TRP A 46 -4.41 5.97 -1.14
CA TRP A 46 -5.16 5.21 -2.13
C TRP A 46 -4.48 3.87 -2.39
N ILE A 47 -5.27 2.93 -2.90
CA ILE A 47 -4.78 1.62 -3.31
C ILE A 47 -5.50 1.28 -4.61
N LYS A 48 -4.74 0.79 -5.59
CA LYS A 48 -5.27 0.42 -6.90
C LYS A 48 -4.73 -0.92 -7.32
N GLN A 49 -5.59 -1.75 -7.89
CA GLN A 49 -5.17 -2.99 -8.51
C GLN A 49 -4.77 -2.65 -9.95
N GLU A 50 -3.47 -2.73 -10.24
CA GLU A 50 -2.96 -2.35 -11.55
C GLU A 50 -1.92 -3.35 -12.04
N THR A 51 -1.79 -3.45 -13.37
CA THR A 51 -0.69 -4.17 -13.97
C THR A 51 0.47 -3.19 -14.12
N PRO A 52 1.65 -3.48 -13.55
CA PRO A 52 2.80 -2.59 -13.71
C PRO A 52 3.19 -2.47 -15.19
N PRO A 53 3.70 -1.30 -15.59
CA PRO A 53 4.10 -1.11 -16.99
C PRO A 53 5.25 -2.02 -17.45
N PHE A 54 5.98 -2.58 -16.51
CA PHE A 54 7.09 -3.49 -16.82
C PHE A 54 6.69 -4.96 -16.76
N ALA A 55 5.45 -5.26 -16.48
CA ALA A 55 4.97 -6.65 -16.35
C ALA A 55 4.68 -7.27 -17.70
#